data_f52a4b35375cc17ec8a1cf02ea60ae5c
#
_entry.id   f52a4b35375cc17ec8a1cf02ea60ae5c
#
_cell.length_a   1.000
_cell.length_b   1.000
_cell.length_c   1.000
_cell.angle_alpha   90.00
_cell.angle_beta   90.00
_cell.angle_gamma   90.00
#
_symmetry.space_group_name_H-M   'P 1'
#
loop_
_entity.id
_entity.type
_entity.pdbx_description
1 polymer ?
#
loop_
_entity_poly.entity_id
_entity_poly.type
_entity_poly.pdbx_seq_one_letter_code
_entity_poly.pdbx_strand_id
1 'polypeptide(L)'
;RYKREEGTATVWRCPLYVPKQLSTLKRLLHLGSFAVSSFFPLMAQRRWKPVRIIGVVPTLFCTPGMRLLAKLSGARTVLHIQDYEVDAMLGLGLAGKGKGGKVAQLATAFERSGLHNVDNVSTISRSMMNKAIEKGVAAENVIFFPNWSEIARFQHVADTDVDALRNQLGLPDNKKIILYS
;
A
#
# COMPACT_ATOMS: atom_id res chain seq x y z
N ARG A 1 17.56 9.63 -9.33
CA ARG A 1 18.78 9.60 -8.52
C ARG A 1 18.42 9.11 -7.12
N TYR A 2 19.26 8.21 -6.54
CA TYR A 2 19.11 7.79 -5.15
C TYR A 2 19.43 8.96 -4.21
N LYS A 3 18.63 9.09 -3.14
CA LYS A 3 18.90 10.01 -2.03
C LYS A 3 18.82 9.23 -0.72
N ARG A 4 19.76 9.48 0.18
CA ARG A 4 19.76 8.98 1.56
C ARG A 4 19.65 10.18 2.48
N GLU A 5 18.66 10.15 3.37
CA GLU A 5 18.42 11.19 4.36
C GLU A 5 18.50 10.52 5.74
N GLU A 6 19.26 11.11 6.66
CA GLU A 6 19.44 10.62 8.02
C GLU A 6 18.74 11.56 9.00
N GLY A 7 18.03 10.98 9.97
CA GLY A 7 17.32 11.66 11.04
C GLY A 7 17.01 10.66 12.14
N THR A 8 15.85 10.75 12.76
CA THR A 8 15.35 9.72 13.69
C THR A 8 15.18 8.36 12.98
N ALA A 9 15.00 8.38 11.67
CA ALA A 9 15.01 7.21 10.80
C ALA A 9 15.87 7.49 9.55
N THR A 10 16.52 6.46 8.99
CA THR A 10 17.21 6.55 7.71
C THR A 10 16.22 6.29 6.58
N VAL A 11 16.03 7.28 5.70
CA VAL A 11 15.13 7.21 4.56
C VAL A 11 15.92 7.05 3.27
N TRP A 12 15.57 6.03 2.49
CA TRP A 12 16.11 5.81 1.15
C TRP A 12 15.06 6.15 0.10
N ARG A 13 15.27 7.22 -0.65
CA ARG A 13 14.44 7.59 -1.80
C ARG A 13 15.00 6.94 -3.05
N CYS A 14 14.29 5.96 -3.57
CA CYS A 14 14.70 5.22 -4.75
C CYS A 14 14.08 5.82 -6.01
N PRO A 15 14.83 5.92 -7.13
CA PRO A 15 14.28 6.41 -8.37
C PRO A 15 13.23 5.45 -8.93
N LEU A 16 12.21 6.00 -9.58
CA LEU A 16 11.18 5.22 -10.24
C LEU A 16 10.78 5.87 -11.57
N TYR A 17 10.26 5.08 -12.47
CA TYR A 17 9.71 5.56 -13.73
C TYR A 17 8.31 6.16 -13.50
N VAL A 18 8.10 7.41 -13.86
CA VAL A 18 6.80 8.10 -13.79
C VAL A 18 6.29 8.35 -15.20
N PRO A 19 5.23 7.66 -15.64
CA PRO A 19 4.66 7.87 -16.96
C PRO A 19 3.86 9.17 -17.04
N LYS A 20 3.97 9.90 -18.15
CA LYS A 20 3.14 11.09 -18.41
C LYS A 20 1.66 10.77 -18.59
N GLN A 21 1.34 9.60 -19.12
CA GLN A 21 -0.01 9.10 -19.31
C GLN A 21 -0.11 7.68 -18.77
N LEU A 22 -1.14 7.41 -17.97
CA LEU A 22 -1.37 6.10 -17.37
C LEU A 22 -1.94 5.13 -18.41
N SER A 23 -1.30 3.97 -18.52
CA SER A 23 -1.83 2.78 -19.17
C SER A 23 -1.45 1.58 -18.32
N THR A 24 -2.11 0.44 -18.48
CA THR A 24 -1.84 -0.78 -17.70
C THR A 24 -0.36 -1.16 -17.73
N LEU A 25 0.24 -1.21 -18.93
CA LEU A 25 1.66 -1.54 -19.07
C LEU A 25 2.58 -0.51 -18.40
N LYS A 26 2.28 0.77 -18.56
CA LYS A 26 3.07 1.86 -17.94
C LYS A 26 2.94 1.85 -16.42
N ARG A 27 1.78 1.46 -15.87
CA ARG A 27 1.61 1.25 -14.43
C ARG A 27 2.44 0.08 -13.92
N LEU A 28 2.47 -1.03 -14.63
CA LEU A 28 3.33 -2.17 -14.30
C LEU A 28 4.82 -1.79 -14.35
N LEU A 29 5.23 -1.03 -15.37
CA LEU A 29 6.61 -0.50 -15.47
C LEU A 29 6.93 0.47 -14.32
N HIS A 30 6.00 1.32 -13.93
CA HIS A 30 6.14 2.21 -12.78
C HIS A 30 6.42 1.43 -11.50
N LEU A 31 5.55 0.48 -11.16
CA LEU A 31 5.69 -0.35 -9.95
C LEU A 31 6.94 -1.25 -10.01
N GLY A 32 7.20 -1.87 -11.16
CA GLY A 32 8.37 -2.72 -11.37
C GLY A 32 9.68 -1.94 -11.27
N SER A 33 9.74 -0.72 -11.82
CA SER A 33 10.93 0.12 -11.73
C SER A 33 11.28 0.50 -10.29
N PHE A 34 10.27 0.73 -9.44
CA PHE A 34 10.47 0.95 -8.02
C PHE A 34 10.99 -0.31 -7.33
N ALA A 35 10.42 -1.45 -7.61
CA ALA A 35 10.86 -2.72 -7.02
C ALA A 35 12.34 -3.02 -7.37
N VAL A 36 12.73 -2.79 -8.63
CA VAL A 36 14.12 -2.99 -9.07
C VAL A 36 15.06 -1.97 -8.41
N SER A 37 14.70 -0.69 -8.40
CA SER A 37 15.57 0.34 -7.82
C SER A 37 15.71 0.21 -6.31
N SER A 38 14.63 -0.12 -5.60
CA SER A 38 14.65 -0.29 -4.15
C SER A 38 15.33 -1.59 -3.70
N PHE A 39 15.46 -2.57 -4.59
CA PHE A 39 16.09 -3.85 -4.27
C PHE A 39 17.54 -3.69 -3.76
N PHE A 40 18.35 -2.83 -4.37
CA PHE A 40 19.75 -2.67 -4.00
C PHE A 40 19.93 -2.08 -2.59
N PRO A 41 19.33 -0.92 -2.24
CA PRO A 41 19.42 -0.43 -0.87
C PRO A 41 18.73 -1.36 0.15
N LEU A 42 17.67 -2.09 -0.25
CA LEU A 42 17.04 -3.09 0.59
C LEU A 42 18.03 -4.22 0.92
N MET A 43 18.72 -4.78 -0.06
CA MET A 43 19.72 -5.85 0.16
C MET A 43 20.91 -5.37 0.99
N ALA A 44 21.31 -4.10 0.88
CA ALA A 44 22.35 -3.52 1.72
C ALA A 44 22.01 -3.57 3.22
N GLN A 45 20.70 -3.55 3.59
CA GLN A 45 20.26 -3.66 4.98
C GLN A 45 20.53 -5.04 5.61
N ARG A 46 20.92 -6.04 4.83
CA ARG A 46 21.34 -7.35 5.36
C ARG A 46 22.43 -7.21 6.44
N ARG A 47 23.35 -6.25 6.27
CA ARG A 47 24.42 -6.00 7.25
C ARG A 47 23.92 -5.46 8.58
N TRP A 48 22.78 -4.76 8.56
CA TRP A 48 22.12 -4.23 9.76
C TRP A 48 21.39 -5.33 10.55
N LYS A 49 21.12 -6.49 9.92
CA LYS A 49 20.40 -7.63 10.51
C LYS A 49 19.03 -7.21 11.06
N PRO A 50 18.10 -6.76 10.22
CA PRO A 50 16.76 -6.38 10.69
C PRO A 50 16.07 -7.56 11.37
N VAL A 51 15.34 -7.29 12.44
CA VAL A 51 14.51 -8.29 13.15
C VAL A 51 13.13 -8.41 12.51
N ARG A 52 12.65 -7.31 11.96
CA ARG A 52 11.35 -7.23 11.27
C ARG A 52 11.49 -6.46 9.96
N ILE A 53 10.75 -6.91 8.96
CA ILE A 53 10.67 -6.23 7.66
C ILE A 53 9.20 -6.02 7.37
N ILE A 54 8.79 -4.76 7.20
CA ILE A 54 7.42 -4.39 6.86
C ILE A 54 7.42 -3.92 5.42
N GLY A 55 6.69 -4.63 4.56
CA GLY A 55 6.39 -4.21 3.20
C GLY A 55 5.02 -3.55 3.15
N VAL A 56 4.92 -2.36 2.56
CA VAL A 56 3.64 -1.65 2.39
C VAL A 56 3.20 -1.74 0.94
N VAL A 57 2.01 -2.29 0.70
CA VAL A 57 1.36 -2.29 -0.62
C VAL A 57 0.65 -0.94 -0.79
N PRO A 58 0.80 -0.24 -1.95
CA PRO A 58 0.60 -0.80 -3.28
C PRO A 58 1.86 -1.17 -4.09
N THR A 59 2.89 -1.69 -3.57
CA THR A 59 3.98 -2.23 -4.40
C THR A 59 4.24 -3.71 -4.11
N LEU A 60 3.29 -4.56 -4.45
CA LEU A 60 3.40 -6.02 -4.29
C LEU A 60 4.67 -6.58 -4.97
N PHE A 61 5.17 -5.91 -6.02
CA PHE A 61 6.43 -6.25 -6.69
C PHE A 61 7.67 -6.20 -5.79
N CYS A 62 7.61 -5.50 -4.64
CA CYS A 62 8.70 -5.48 -3.66
C CYS A 62 8.74 -6.73 -2.77
N THR A 63 7.67 -7.51 -2.72
CA THR A 63 7.55 -8.69 -1.85
C THR A 63 8.66 -9.72 -2.05
N PRO A 64 9.09 -10.07 -3.29
CA PRO A 64 10.18 -11.01 -3.47
C PRO A 64 11.52 -10.54 -2.84
N GLY A 65 11.84 -9.25 -2.99
CA GLY A 65 13.04 -8.66 -2.38
C GLY A 65 12.96 -8.65 -0.85
N MET A 66 11.80 -8.27 -0.30
CA MET A 66 11.53 -8.32 1.14
C MET A 66 11.73 -9.72 1.72
N ARG A 67 11.18 -10.75 1.08
CA ARG A 67 11.33 -12.15 1.47
C ARG A 67 12.76 -12.64 1.38
N LEU A 68 13.49 -12.24 0.33
CA LEU A 68 14.89 -12.58 0.19
C LEU A 68 15.72 -11.98 1.33
N LEU A 69 15.52 -10.69 1.64
CA LEU A 69 16.21 -10.06 2.77
C LEU A 69 15.85 -10.77 4.09
N ALA A 70 14.59 -11.09 4.32
CA ALA A 70 14.14 -11.80 5.52
C ALA A 70 14.84 -13.15 5.67
N LYS A 71 14.91 -13.93 4.59
CA LYS A 71 15.62 -15.22 4.56
C LYS A 71 17.11 -15.07 4.88
N LEU A 72 17.75 -14.01 4.36
CA LEU A 72 19.17 -13.75 4.54
C LEU A 72 19.54 -13.18 5.92
N SER A 73 18.59 -12.54 6.60
CA SER A 73 18.81 -11.90 7.92
C SER A 73 18.15 -12.63 9.09
N GLY A 74 17.31 -13.62 8.83
CA GLY A 74 16.49 -14.27 9.87
C GLY A 74 15.33 -13.40 10.38
N ALA A 75 14.96 -12.35 9.62
CA ALA A 75 13.89 -11.43 10.00
C ALA A 75 12.50 -12.05 9.78
N ARG A 76 11.53 -11.61 10.57
CA ARG A 76 10.10 -11.85 10.28
C ARG A 76 9.53 -10.78 9.36
N THR A 77 8.55 -11.16 8.56
CA THR A 77 7.94 -10.33 7.53
C THR A 77 6.51 -9.96 7.86
N VAL A 78 6.15 -8.70 7.65
CA VAL A 78 4.77 -8.22 7.70
C VAL A 78 4.45 -7.55 6.37
N LEU A 79 3.41 -8.02 5.69
CA LEU A 79 2.89 -7.36 4.49
C LEU A 79 1.68 -6.51 4.89
N HIS A 80 1.85 -5.18 4.88
CA HIS A 80 0.78 -4.24 5.18
C HIS A 80 0.04 -3.83 3.92
N ILE A 81 -1.24 -4.19 3.83
CA ILE A 81 -2.06 -3.98 2.65
C ILE A 81 -2.99 -2.79 2.89
N GLN A 82 -2.80 -1.74 2.12
CA GLN A 82 -3.69 -0.58 2.07
C GLN A 82 -4.70 -0.70 0.93
N ASP A 83 -4.32 -1.42 -0.15
CA ASP A 83 -5.16 -1.70 -1.30
C ASP A 83 -4.87 -3.09 -1.87
N TYR A 84 -5.92 -3.78 -2.35
CA TYR A 84 -5.78 -5.00 -3.15
C TYR A 84 -5.64 -4.63 -4.63
N GLU A 85 -4.40 -4.35 -5.06
CA GLU A 85 -4.09 -3.86 -6.42
C GLU A 85 -4.58 -4.80 -7.52
N VAL A 86 -4.47 -6.12 -7.31
CA VAL A 86 -4.91 -7.12 -8.29
C VAL A 86 -6.42 -7.09 -8.46
N ASP A 87 -7.17 -6.99 -7.36
CA ASP A 87 -8.63 -6.90 -7.43
C ASP A 87 -9.09 -5.60 -8.09
N ALA A 88 -8.44 -4.47 -7.76
CA ALA A 88 -8.71 -3.19 -8.39
C ALA A 88 -8.42 -3.24 -9.91
N MET A 89 -7.32 -3.86 -10.31
CA MET A 89 -6.96 -4.04 -11.72
C MET A 89 -7.97 -4.92 -12.46
N LEU A 90 -8.42 -6.01 -11.83
CA LEU A 90 -9.42 -6.91 -12.40
C LEU A 90 -10.80 -6.26 -12.48
N GLY A 91 -11.19 -5.51 -11.44
CA GLY A 91 -12.46 -4.78 -11.38
C GLY A 91 -12.58 -3.69 -12.44
N LEU A 92 -11.46 -3.05 -12.79
CA LEU A 92 -11.39 -2.03 -13.86
C LEU A 92 -11.23 -2.64 -15.27
N GLY A 93 -11.22 -3.96 -15.42
CA GLY A 93 -11.05 -4.62 -16.72
C GLY A 93 -9.66 -4.47 -17.34
N LEU A 94 -8.68 -4.00 -16.57
CA LEU A 94 -7.33 -3.71 -17.06
C LEU A 94 -6.51 -4.97 -17.37
N ALA A 95 -6.99 -6.14 -16.95
CA ALA A 95 -6.34 -7.44 -17.22
C ALA A 95 -6.82 -8.13 -18.53
N GLY A 96 -7.56 -7.42 -19.39
CA GLY A 96 -8.17 -7.96 -20.60
C GLY A 96 -9.62 -8.42 -20.40
N LYS A 97 -10.30 -8.80 -21.46
CA LYS A 97 -11.70 -9.23 -21.41
C LYS A 97 -11.85 -10.53 -20.61
N GLY A 98 -12.39 -10.42 -19.40
CA GLY A 98 -12.78 -11.53 -18.51
C GLY A 98 -11.76 -11.86 -17.41
N LYS A 99 -12.29 -12.32 -16.25
CA LYS A 99 -11.51 -12.77 -15.07
C LYS A 99 -10.63 -14.01 -15.32
N GLY A 100 -10.74 -14.64 -16.49
CA GLY A 100 -10.06 -15.87 -16.87
C GLY A 100 -8.83 -15.71 -17.76
N GLY A 101 -8.43 -14.50 -18.13
CA GLY A 101 -7.27 -14.28 -18.98
C GLY A 101 -5.95 -14.69 -18.30
N LYS A 102 -4.94 -15.12 -19.09
CA LYS A 102 -3.62 -15.54 -18.57
C LYS A 102 -2.98 -14.46 -17.68
N VAL A 103 -3.14 -13.19 -18.02
CA VAL A 103 -2.63 -12.05 -17.23
C VAL A 103 -3.31 -11.97 -15.87
N ALA A 104 -4.63 -12.14 -15.81
CA ALA A 104 -5.40 -12.17 -14.57
C ALA A 104 -4.96 -13.33 -13.68
N GLN A 105 -4.78 -14.52 -14.25
CA GLN A 105 -4.31 -15.71 -13.51
C GLN A 105 -2.90 -15.50 -12.95
N LEU A 106 -1.97 -14.95 -13.73
CA LEU A 106 -0.62 -14.65 -13.27
C LEU A 106 -0.60 -13.60 -12.18
N ALA A 107 -1.39 -12.54 -12.31
CA ALA A 107 -1.49 -11.49 -11.28
C ALA A 107 -2.06 -12.04 -9.96
N THR A 108 -3.12 -12.85 -10.03
CA THR A 108 -3.71 -13.50 -8.86
C THR A 108 -2.74 -14.53 -8.23
N ALA A 109 -2.02 -15.30 -9.02
CA ALA A 109 -1.01 -16.24 -8.52
C ALA A 109 0.14 -15.49 -7.82
N PHE A 110 0.58 -14.36 -8.39
CA PHE A 110 1.62 -13.51 -7.81
C PHE A 110 1.17 -12.91 -6.49
N GLU A 111 -0.06 -12.33 -6.43
CA GLU A 111 -0.64 -11.81 -5.20
C GLU A 111 -0.74 -12.91 -4.14
N ARG A 112 -1.28 -14.06 -4.50
CA ARG A 112 -1.38 -15.21 -3.60
C ARG A 112 -0.02 -15.63 -3.06
N SER A 113 0.99 -15.71 -3.93
CA SER A 113 2.37 -15.99 -3.49
C SER A 113 2.90 -14.93 -2.51
N GLY A 114 2.59 -13.66 -2.73
CA GLY A 114 2.95 -12.57 -1.83
C GLY A 114 2.32 -12.73 -0.44
N LEU A 115 1.01 -13.02 -0.41
CA LEU A 115 0.23 -13.18 0.82
C LEU A 115 0.63 -14.41 1.64
N HIS A 116 0.87 -15.54 0.99
CA HIS A 116 1.12 -16.82 1.67
C HIS A 116 2.58 -17.03 2.10
N ASN A 117 3.50 -16.22 1.61
CA ASN A 117 4.92 -16.37 1.93
C ASN A 117 5.48 -15.24 2.79
N VAL A 118 4.65 -14.67 3.64
CA VAL A 118 5.00 -13.72 4.70
C VAL A 118 4.49 -14.26 6.04
N ASP A 119 5.11 -13.85 7.15
CA ASP A 119 4.70 -14.34 8.46
C ASP A 119 3.37 -13.75 8.88
N ASN A 120 3.12 -12.48 8.59
CA ASN A 120 1.87 -11.81 8.90
C ASN A 120 1.41 -10.91 7.75
N VAL A 121 0.11 -10.77 7.61
CA VAL A 121 -0.56 -9.79 6.75
C VAL A 121 -1.31 -8.80 7.64
N SER A 122 -1.09 -7.51 7.47
CA SER A 122 -1.86 -6.48 8.15
C SER A 122 -2.68 -5.65 7.19
N THR A 123 -3.85 -5.19 7.62
CA THR A 123 -4.75 -4.40 6.79
C THR A 123 -5.41 -3.27 7.57
N ILE A 124 -5.91 -2.26 6.86
CA ILE A 124 -6.44 -1.03 7.45
C ILE A 124 -7.92 -1.13 7.86
N SER A 125 -8.64 -2.17 7.44
CA SER A 125 -10.05 -2.33 7.78
C SER A 125 -10.44 -3.80 8.02
N ARG A 126 -11.52 -4.01 8.77
CA ARG A 126 -12.05 -5.35 9.03
C ARG A 126 -12.51 -6.08 7.77
N SER A 127 -13.11 -5.36 6.82
CA SER A 127 -13.49 -5.95 5.54
C SER A 127 -12.28 -6.42 4.74
N MET A 128 -11.16 -5.69 4.78
CA MET A 128 -9.92 -6.12 4.16
C MET A 128 -9.27 -7.31 4.88
N MET A 129 -9.43 -7.44 6.20
CA MET A 129 -9.02 -8.65 6.93
C MET A 129 -9.77 -9.88 6.43
N ASN A 130 -11.11 -9.80 6.35
CA ASN A 130 -11.91 -10.89 5.83
C ASN A 130 -11.48 -11.27 4.41
N LYS A 131 -11.19 -10.29 3.58
CA LYS A 131 -10.68 -10.51 2.23
C LYS A 131 -9.31 -11.18 2.20
N ALA A 132 -8.40 -10.88 3.13
CA ALA A 132 -7.13 -11.59 3.26
C ALA A 132 -7.37 -13.08 3.58
N ILE A 133 -8.30 -13.36 4.49
CA ILE A 133 -8.68 -14.73 4.88
C ILE A 133 -9.33 -15.46 3.70
N GLU A 134 -10.23 -14.84 2.95
CA GLU A 134 -10.84 -15.38 1.73
C GLU A 134 -9.79 -15.70 0.65
N LYS A 135 -8.70 -14.93 0.61
CA LYS A 135 -7.54 -15.17 -0.27
C LYS A 135 -6.61 -16.27 0.28
N GLY A 136 -6.94 -16.87 1.45
CA GLY A 136 -6.29 -18.04 2.02
C GLY A 136 -5.20 -17.72 3.04
N VAL A 137 -5.11 -16.51 3.57
CA VAL A 137 -4.24 -16.22 4.71
C VAL A 137 -4.89 -16.78 5.98
N ALA A 138 -4.13 -17.49 6.81
CA ALA A 138 -4.63 -18.01 8.09
C ALA A 138 -5.07 -16.87 9.01
N ALA A 139 -6.22 -16.99 9.64
CA ALA A 139 -6.83 -15.90 10.43
C ALA A 139 -5.92 -15.38 11.55
N GLU A 140 -5.17 -16.26 12.17
CA GLU A 140 -4.18 -15.96 13.21
C GLU A 140 -2.99 -15.11 12.72
N ASN A 141 -2.76 -15.11 11.41
CA ASN A 141 -1.70 -14.32 10.77
C ASN A 141 -2.20 -12.99 10.20
N VAL A 142 -3.50 -12.68 10.34
CA VAL A 142 -4.09 -11.42 9.86
C VAL A 142 -4.20 -10.43 11.01
N ILE A 143 -3.61 -9.24 10.84
CA ILE A 143 -3.52 -8.19 11.85
C ILE A 143 -4.33 -6.98 11.42
N PHE A 144 -5.17 -6.45 12.34
CA PHE A 144 -5.82 -5.16 12.15
C PHE A 144 -4.84 -4.03 12.50
N PHE A 145 -4.48 -3.22 11.52
CA PHE A 145 -3.58 -2.08 11.70
C PHE A 145 -4.11 -0.89 10.87
N PRO A 146 -5.07 -0.13 11.41
CA PRO A 146 -5.69 0.97 10.70
C PRO A 146 -4.75 2.14 10.49
N ASN A 147 -5.04 2.96 9.48
CA ASN A 147 -4.36 4.24 9.31
C ASN A 147 -4.67 5.15 10.50
N TRP A 148 -3.68 5.90 10.92
CA TRP A 148 -3.85 6.93 11.95
C TRP A 148 -4.42 8.21 11.35
N SER A 149 -5.11 8.98 12.17
CA SER A 149 -5.59 10.30 11.84
C SER A 149 -5.33 11.25 13.01
N GLU A 150 -4.97 12.48 12.72
CA GLU A 150 -4.82 13.54 13.74
C GLU A 150 -6.19 14.09 14.15
N ILE A 151 -7.03 13.24 14.76
CA ILE A 151 -8.40 13.60 15.14
C ILE A 151 -8.43 14.85 16.03
N ALA A 152 -7.41 15.03 16.89
CA ALA A 152 -7.32 16.19 17.79
C ALA A 152 -7.36 17.54 17.04
N ARG A 153 -6.90 17.61 15.79
CA ARG A 153 -6.97 18.83 14.97
C ARG A 153 -8.40 19.19 14.55
N PHE A 154 -9.32 18.24 14.60
CA PHE A 154 -10.70 18.41 14.15
C PHE A 154 -11.71 18.44 15.31
N GLN A 155 -11.26 18.24 16.55
CA GLN A 155 -12.15 18.14 17.72
C GLN A 155 -12.60 19.52 18.28
N HIS A 156 -11.95 20.62 17.89
CA HIS A 156 -12.21 21.95 18.44
C HIS A 156 -12.38 22.99 17.34
N VAL A 157 -13.36 22.78 16.46
CA VAL A 157 -13.81 23.82 15.53
C VAL A 157 -14.97 24.55 16.19
N ALA A 158 -14.82 25.83 16.49
CA ALA A 158 -15.91 26.63 17.02
C ALA A 158 -17.02 26.80 15.98
N ASP A 159 -18.29 26.80 16.40
CA ASP A 159 -19.44 26.99 15.51
C ASP A 159 -19.32 28.31 14.71
N THR A 160 -18.76 29.35 15.31
CA THR A 160 -18.46 30.63 14.65
C THR A 160 -17.52 30.50 13.47
N ASP A 161 -16.56 29.60 13.50
CA ASP A 161 -15.63 29.36 12.40
C ASP A 161 -16.31 28.61 11.26
N VAL A 162 -17.25 27.72 11.59
CA VAL A 162 -18.06 26.99 10.62
C VAL A 162 -18.95 27.93 9.83
N ASP A 163 -19.65 28.85 10.52
CA ASP A 163 -20.54 29.84 9.89
C ASP A 163 -19.76 30.83 9.03
N ALA A 164 -18.58 31.29 9.50
CA ALA A 164 -17.71 32.16 8.73
C ALA A 164 -17.23 31.49 7.43
N LEU A 165 -16.84 30.21 7.49
CA LEU A 165 -16.44 29.43 6.32
C LEU A 165 -17.60 29.18 5.35
N ARG A 166 -18.81 28.89 5.87
CA ARG A 166 -20.02 28.74 5.05
C ARG A 166 -20.31 29.99 4.25
N ASN A 167 -20.27 31.15 4.92
CA ASN A 167 -20.49 32.46 4.30
C ASN A 167 -19.42 32.75 3.24
N GLN A 168 -18.14 32.50 3.56
CA GLN A 168 -17.03 32.70 2.62
C GLN A 168 -17.16 31.86 1.34
N LEU A 169 -17.66 30.61 1.47
CA LEU A 169 -17.85 29.69 0.36
C LEU A 169 -19.22 29.81 -0.32
N GLY A 170 -20.08 30.71 0.13
CA GLY A 170 -21.44 30.92 -0.41
C GLY A 170 -22.33 29.67 -0.26
N LEU A 171 -22.14 28.88 0.81
CA LEU A 171 -22.89 27.67 1.04
C LEU A 171 -24.22 27.97 1.71
N PRO A 172 -25.33 27.30 1.32
CA PRO A 172 -26.65 27.55 1.89
C PRO A 172 -26.72 27.06 3.35
N ASP A 173 -27.32 27.89 4.25
CA ASP A 173 -27.42 27.61 5.68
C ASP A 173 -28.34 26.44 6.04
N ASN A 174 -29.33 26.21 5.18
CA ASN A 174 -30.39 25.20 5.40
C ASN A 174 -30.08 23.82 4.79
N LYS A 175 -28.86 23.60 4.29
CA LYS A 175 -28.49 22.32 3.68
C LYS A 175 -27.35 21.64 4.43
N LYS A 176 -27.45 20.32 4.55
CA LYS A 176 -26.33 19.49 4.97
C LYS A 176 -25.33 19.40 3.81
N ILE A 177 -24.06 19.62 4.12
CA ILE A 177 -22.98 19.57 3.14
C ILE A 177 -22.17 18.32 3.40
N ILE A 178 -21.96 17.55 2.34
CA ILE A 178 -21.07 16.39 2.35
C ILE A 178 -19.88 16.75 1.48
N LEU A 179 -18.69 16.78 2.11
CA LEU A 179 -17.43 16.99 1.42
C LEU A 179 -16.78 15.63 1.19
N TYR A 180 -16.35 15.39 -0.03
CA TYR A 180 -15.47 14.29 -0.40
C TYR A 180 -14.12 14.85 -0.87
N SER A 181 -13.01 14.39 -0.26
CA SER A 181 -11.66 14.83 -0.59
C SER A 181 -10.78 13.65 -1.03
#